data_24e768c9c8da2adc5e4ee40f0792b50b
#
_entry.id   24e768c9c8da2adc5e4ee40f0792b50b
#
_cell.length_a   1.000
_cell.length_b   1.000
_cell.length_c   1.000
_cell.angle_alpha   90.00
_cell.angle_beta   90.00
_cell.angle_gamma   90.00
#
_symmetry.space_group_name_H-M   'P 1'
#
loop_
_entity.id
_entity.type
_entity.pdbx_description
1 polymer ?
#
loop_
_entity_poly.entity_id
_entity_poly.type
_entity_poly.pdbx_seq_one_letter_code
_entity_poly.pdbx_strand_id
1 'polypeptide(L)'
;RVTAPGEYTVHLKAANASGNCERNLKIVVGDEIALTPPMGWNSWNCWARDVTQEQVLSSARAMVESGLADHGWSYINIDDGWQGKRGGKHNAIQPNTKFPDMKGLVREIHDMGLRVGIYSTPWIGTYAAHIGSYSDNPDGVNEWIKKGRHNEHYRYQ
;
A
#
# COMPACT_ATOMS: atom_id res chain seq x y z
N ARG A 1 14.67 19.31 -1.19
CA ARG A 1 14.37 17.99 -0.60
C ARG A 1 14.97 17.93 0.79
N VAL A 2 14.18 17.55 1.80
CA VAL A 2 14.65 17.32 3.16
C VAL A 2 14.79 15.81 3.35
N THR A 3 15.98 15.35 3.73
CA THR A 3 16.29 13.91 3.83
C THR A 3 16.68 13.47 5.23
N ALA A 4 17.02 14.40 6.12
CA ALA A 4 17.31 14.07 7.50
C ALA A 4 16.05 14.09 8.37
N PRO A 5 15.87 13.16 9.32
CA PRO A 5 14.79 13.24 10.29
C PRO A 5 14.84 14.53 11.10
N GLY A 6 13.67 15.07 11.43
CA GLY A 6 13.56 16.30 12.21
C GLY A 6 12.32 17.12 11.88
N GLU A 7 12.13 18.21 12.59
CA GLU A 7 11.09 19.21 12.34
C GLU A 7 11.70 20.42 11.64
N TYR A 8 11.10 20.80 10.52
CA TYR A 8 11.55 21.92 9.69
C TYR A 8 10.42 22.93 9.53
N THR A 9 10.75 24.20 9.68
CA THR A 9 9.80 25.28 9.44
C THR A 9 10.15 26.01 8.14
N VAL A 10 9.21 26.03 7.20
CA VAL A 10 9.32 26.84 5.97
C VAL A 10 8.54 28.14 6.19
N HIS A 11 9.21 29.27 6.08
CA HIS A 11 8.59 30.59 6.15
C HIS A 11 8.13 30.99 4.76
N LEU A 12 6.83 31.12 4.57
CA LEU A 12 6.21 31.55 3.32
C LEU A 12 5.85 33.02 3.42
N LYS A 13 6.29 33.83 2.47
CA LYS A 13 5.96 35.24 2.35
C LYS A 13 5.36 35.50 0.97
N ALA A 14 4.24 36.20 0.94
CA ALA A 14 3.63 36.71 -0.27
C ALA A 14 3.41 38.20 -0.11
N ALA A 15 3.79 38.99 -1.10
CA ALA A 15 3.61 40.44 -1.12
C ALA A 15 3.16 40.90 -2.50
N ASN A 16 2.24 41.87 -2.51
CA ASN A 16 1.80 42.58 -3.72
C ASN A 16 1.44 44.04 -3.37
N ALA A 17 0.93 44.75 -4.33
CA ALA A 17 0.50 46.16 -4.14
C ALA A 17 -0.60 46.35 -3.08
N SER A 18 -1.36 45.29 -2.76
CA SER A 18 -2.46 45.33 -1.79
C SER A 18 -2.04 44.92 -0.38
N GLY A 19 -0.80 44.43 -0.20
CA GLY A 19 -0.31 44.06 1.13
C GLY A 19 0.65 42.85 1.12
N ASN A 20 0.95 42.36 2.32
CA ASN A 20 1.77 41.20 2.54
C ASN A 20 1.07 40.17 3.42
N CYS A 21 1.44 38.92 3.27
CA CYS A 21 0.99 37.81 4.11
C CYS A 21 2.18 36.91 4.40
N GLU A 22 2.27 36.42 5.64
CA GLU A 22 3.29 35.47 6.04
C GLU A 22 2.63 34.25 6.69
N ARG A 23 3.13 33.07 6.40
CA ARG A 23 2.71 31.80 7.01
C ARG A 23 3.92 30.90 7.25
N ASN A 24 3.82 30.13 8.32
CA ASN A 24 4.78 29.06 8.58
C ASN A 24 4.16 27.72 8.22
N LEU A 25 4.86 26.93 7.44
CA LEU A 25 4.58 25.53 7.16
C LEU A 25 5.56 24.67 7.96
N LYS A 26 5.05 23.82 8.83
CA LYS A 26 5.85 22.84 9.56
C LYS A 26 5.93 21.55 8.74
N ILE A 27 7.14 21.07 8.48
CA ILE A 27 7.43 19.80 7.84
C ILE A 27 8.07 18.90 8.90
N VAL A 28 7.47 17.74 9.14
CA VAL A 28 8.01 16.70 10.01
C VAL A 28 8.56 15.59 9.12
N VAL A 29 9.85 15.28 9.28
CA VAL A 29 10.51 14.16 8.57
C VAL A 29 10.95 13.15 9.60
N GLY A 30 10.57 11.89 9.41
CA GLY A 30 10.92 10.83 10.35
C GLY A 30 10.47 9.47 9.87
N ASP A 31 10.79 8.44 10.64
CA ASP A 31 10.49 7.06 10.34
C ASP A 31 9.15 6.60 10.93
N GLU A 32 8.42 7.48 11.60
CA GLU A 32 7.12 7.17 12.16
C GLU A 32 6.08 6.99 11.06
N ILE A 33 5.23 5.98 11.25
CA ILE A 33 4.17 5.65 10.31
C ILE A 33 3.02 6.66 10.45
N ALA A 34 2.48 7.11 9.31
CA ALA A 34 1.25 7.89 9.22
C ALA A 34 1.26 9.24 9.95
N LEU A 35 2.37 9.97 9.92
CA LEU A 35 2.44 11.37 10.37
C LEU A 35 1.46 12.28 9.62
N THR A 36 1.11 11.91 8.39
CA THR A 36 0.09 12.54 7.56
C THR A 36 -0.78 11.44 6.94
N PRO A 37 -2.00 11.76 6.46
CA PRO A 37 -2.76 10.81 5.65
C PRO A 37 -1.89 10.28 4.50
N PRO A 38 -1.90 8.97 4.23
CA PRO A 38 -1.11 8.39 3.15
C PRO A 38 -1.61 8.91 1.81
N MET A 39 -0.74 9.61 1.09
CA MET A 39 -0.97 10.00 -0.29
C MET A 39 -0.24 9.04 -1.20
N GLY A 40 -0.94 8.50 -2.18
CA GLY A 40 -0.32 7.52 -3.06
C GLY A 40 -1.28 6.94 -4.08
N TRP A 41 -0.79 5.95 -4.75
CA TRP A 41 -1.50 5.19 -5.77
C TRP A 41 -2.02 3.88 -5.19
N ASN A 42 -3.18 3.43 -5.68
CA ASN A 42 -3.77 2.14 -5.36
C ASN A 42 -4.08 1.39 -6.66
N SER A 43 -3.79 0.11 -6.70
CA SER A 43 -3.86 -0.70 -7.91
C SER A 43 -5.28 -1.00 -8.41
N TRP A 44 -6.31 -0.89 -7.55
CA TRP A 44 -7.64 -1.43 -7.84
C TRP A 44 -8.30 -0.80 -9.07
N ASN A 45 -8.33 0.52 -9.13
CA ASN A 45 -9.01 1.21 -10.23
C ASN A 45 -8.28 1.09 -11.58
N CYS A 46 -6.99 0.74 -11.56
CA CYS A 46 -6.20 0.54 -12.79
C CYS A 46 -6.27 -0.90 -13.29
N TRP A 47 -6.12 -1.87 -12.39
CA TRP A 47 -5.85 -3.26 -12.75
C TRP A 47 -6.81 -4.26 -12.11
N ALA A 48 -7.63 -3.83 -11.14
CA ALA A 48 -8.49 -4.70 -10.34
C ALA A 48 -7.70 -5.96 -9.87
N ARG A 49 -8.34 -7.12 -9.94
CA ARG A 49 -7.71 -8.39 -9.52
C ARG A 49 -6.59 -8.89 -10.46
N ASP A 50 -6.42 -8.26 -11.62
CA ASP A 50 -5.42 -8.68 -12.61
C ASP A 50 -4.06 -8.02 -12.41
N VAL A 51 -3.92 -7.24 -11.35
CA VAL A 51 -2.66 -6.60 -10.96
C VAL A 51 -1.49 -7.59 -10.91
N THR A 52 -0.35 -7.17 -11.46
CA THR A 52 0.90 -7.94 -11.49
C THR A 52 2.04 -7.15 -10.84
N GLN A 53 3.09 -7.86 -10.47
CA GLN A 53 4.32 -7.26 -9.95
C GLN A 53 4.89 -6.18 -10.87
N GLU A 54 4.93 -6.45 -12.18
CA GLU A 54 5.46 -5.51 -13.17
C GLU A 54 4.62 -4.24 -13.29
N GLN A 55 3.29 -4.37 -13.25
CA GLN A 55 2.38 -3.22 -13.28
C GLN A 55 2.54 -2.34 -12.04
N VAL A 56 2.70 -2.94 -10.86
CA VAL A 56 2.97 -2.19 -9.62
C VAL A 56 4.30 -1.46 -9.72
N LEU A 57 5.35 -2.13 -10.19
CA LEU A 57 6.67 -1.53 -10.33
C LEU A 57 6.68 -0.40 -11.37
N SER A 58 5.99 -0.58 -12.50
CA SER A 58 5.86 0.47 -13.51
C SER A 58 5.12 1.70 -12.98
N SER A 59 4.08 1.48 -12.16
CA SER A 59 3.34 2.57 -11.50
C SER A 59 4.20 3.33 -10.48
N ALA A 60 5.07 2.62 -9.76
CA ALA A 60 6.03 3.23 -8.85
C ALA A 60 7.05 4.12 -9.60
N ARG A 61 7.60 3.62 -10.70
CA ARG A 61 8.52 4.39 -11.57
C ARG A 61 7.81 5.63 -12.14
N ALA A 62 6.60 5.47 -12.65
CA ALA A 62 5.82 6.59 -13.18
C ALA A 62 5.55 7.67 -12.11
N MET A 63 5.33 7.28 -10.85
CA MET A 63 5.13 8.23 -9.74
C MET A 63 6.39 9.08 -9.51
N VAL A 64 7.57 8.49 -9.60
CA VAL A 64 8.85 9.21 -9.48
C VAL A 64 9.12 10.06 -10.71
N GLU A 65 9.01 9.50 -11.90
CA GLU A 65 9.29 10.16 -13.17
C GLU A 65 8.38 11.35 -13.46
N SER A 66 7.12 11.28 -13.04
CA SER A 66 6.18 12.40 -13.15
C SER A 66 6.40 13.52 -12.13
N GLY A 67 7.28 13.32 -11.14
CA GLY A 67 7.52 14.27 -10.05
C GLY A 67 6.48 14.23 -8.93
N LEU A 68 5.46 13.37 -8.99
CA LEU A 68 4.45 13.25 -7.93
C LEU A 68 5.09 12.90 -6.58
N ALA A 69 6.14 12.09 -6.57
CA ALA A 69 6.88 11.75 -5.35
C ALA A 69 7.43 12.99 -4.62
N ASP A 70 7.89 14.00 -5.35
CA ASP A 70 8.38 15.25 -4.78
C ASP A 70 7.27 16.15 -4.22
N HIS A 71 6.01 15.82 -4.52
CA HIS A 71 4.82 16.51 -4.04
C HIS A 71 4.06 15.74 -2.94
N GLY A 72 4.73 14.75 -2.32
CA GLY A 72 4.20 14.02 -1.18
C GLY A 72 3.43 12.74 -1.51
N TRP A 73 3.35 12.35 -2.79
CA TRP A 73 2.80 11.07 -3.20
C TRP A 73 3.83 9.97 -2.98
N SER A 74 3.74 9.31 -1.84
CA SER A 74 4.80 8.43 -1.36
C SER A 74 4.40 6.96 -1.20
N TYR A 75 3.13 6.61 -1.37
CA TYR A 75 2.65 5.26 -1.18
C TYR A 75 2.29 4.58 -2.50
N ILE A 76 2.74 3.35 -2.66
CA ILE A 76 2.31 2.39 -3.68
C ILE A 76 1.54 1.29 -2.98
N ASN A 77 0.23 1.28 -3.15
CA ASN A 77 -0.64 0.33 -2.46
C ASN A 77 -1.13 -0.75 -3.43
N ILE A 78 -0.82 -1.99 -3.08
CA ILE A 78 -1.31 -3.16 -3.79
C ILE A 78 -2.63 -3.57 -3.16
N ASP A 79 -3.71 -3.41 -3.90
CA ASP A 79 -5.06 -3.81 -3.50
C ASP A 79 -5.25 -5.32 -3.65
N ASP A 80 -6.47 -5.78 -3.75
CA ASP A 80 -6.82 -7.18 -3.89
C ASP A 80 -6.22 -7.82 -5.16
N GLY A 81 -5.90 -9.09 -5.09
CA GLY A 81 -5.41 -9.86 -6.24
C GLY A 81 -3.95 -10.31 -6.19
N TRP A 82 -3.19 -9.96 -5.13
CA TRP A 82 -1.81 -10.42 -4.93
C TRP A 82 -1.74 -11.73 -4.13
N GLN A 83 -2.78 -12.05 -3.39
CA GLN A 83 -2.80 -13.14 -2.42
C GLN A 83 -2.71 -14.50 -3.11
N GLY A 84 -1.86 -15.34 -2.57
CA GLY A 84 -1.72 -16.75 -2.90
C GLY A 84 -2.05 -17.64 -1.70
N LYS A 85 -1.65 -18.89 -1.75
CA LYS A 85 -1.87 -19.86 -0.69
C LYS A 85 -1.10 -19.51 0.57
N ARG A 86 -1.64 -19.89 1.71
CA ARG A 86 -0.90 -19.76 2.97
C ARG A 86 0.27 -20.75 3.01
N GLY A 87 1.35 -20.35 3.68
CA GLY A 87 2.53 -21.19 3.78
C GLY A 87 3.63 -20.59 4.66
N GLY A 88 4.79 -21.20 4.59
CA GLY A 88 5.95 -20.81 5.39
C GLY A 88 5.81 -21.12 6.88
N LYS A 89 6.76 -20.69 7.67
CA LYS A 89 6.88 -20.98 9.11
C LYS A 89 5.62 -20.55 9.92
N HIS A 90 4.95 -19.51 9.47
CA HIS A 90 3.84 -18.90 10.21
C HIS A 90 2.48 -19.10 9.52
N ASN A 91 2.40 -19.98 8.53
CA ASN A 91 1.21 -20.17 7.71
C ASN A 91 0.59 -18.82 7.22
N ALA A 92 1.45 -17.88 6.87
CA ALA A 92 1.06 -16.58 6.39
C ALA A 92 0.62 -16.61 4.93
N ILE A 93 -0.20 -15.64 4.51
CA ILE A 93 -0.56 -15.47 3.10
C ILE A 93 0.72 -15.24 2.30
N GLN A 94 0.94 -16.04 1.26
CA GLN A 94 2.05 -15.88 0.35
C GLN A 94 1.58 -15.14 -0.93
N PRO A 95 2.49 -14.49 -1.66
CA PRO A 95 2.15 -13.95 -2.96
C PRO A 95 1.74 -15.05 -3.95
N ASN A 96 0.85 -14.74 -4.86
CA ASN A 96 0.51 -15.64 -5.97
C ASN A 96 1.52 -15.54 -7.12
N THR A 97 1.30 -16.31 -8.19
CA THR A 97 2.22 -16.38 -9.35
C THR A 97 2.41 -15.07 -10.11
N LYS A 98 1.50 -14.09 -9.93
CA LYS A 98 1.63 -12.75 -10.52
C LYS A 98 2.65 -11.88 -9.78
N PHE A 99 3.08 -12.31 -8.59
CA PHE A 99 4.07 -11.64 -7.75
C PHE A 99 5.20 -12.61 -7.39
N PRO A 100 6.01 -13.01 -8.36
CA PRO A 100 7.02 -14.05 -8.18
C PRO A 100 8.16 -13.64 -7.23
N ASP A 101 8.41 -12.35 -7.06
CA ASP A 101 9.41 -11.82 -6.13
C ASP A 101 8.87 -10.59 -5.39
N MET A 102 7.94 -10.79 -4.48
CA MET A 102 7.37 -9.71 -3.66
C MET A 102 8.44 -8.98 -2.84
N LYS A 103 9.47 -9.68 -2.37
CA LYS A 103 10.55 -9.04 -1.60
C LYS A 103 11.40 -8.12 -2.46
N GLY A 104 11.74 -8.55 -3.67
CA GLY A 104 12.43 -7.71 -4.65
C GLY A 104 11.62 -6.50 -5.03
N LEU A 105 10.33 -6.68 -5.33
CA LEU A 105 9.41 -5.58 -5.62
C LEU A 105 9.39 -4.52 -4.51
N VAL A 106 9.20 -4.95 -3.27
CA VAL A 106 9.17 -4.03 -2.11
C VAL A 106 10.49 -3.28 -1.97
N ARG A 107 11.62 -3.98 -2.13
CA ARG A 107 12.94 -3.37 -2.05
C ARG A 107 13.14 -2.32 -3.14
N GLU A 108 12.83 -2.65 -4.40
CA GLU A 108 12.96 -1.70 -5.51
C GLU A 108 12.12 -0.44 -5.29
N ILE A 109 10.89 -0.59 -4.79
CA ILE A 109 10.02 0.55 -4.48
C ILE A 109 10.60 1.39 -3.32
N HIS A 110 11.14 0.74 -2.30
CA HIS A 110 11.82 1.45 -1.20
C HIS A 110 13.08 2.19 -1.68
N ASP A 111 13.85 1.59 -2.58
CA ASP A 111 15.05 2.22 -3.16
C ASP A 111 14.71 3.47 -3.98
N MET A 112 13.48 3.57 -4.51
CA MET A 112 12.95 4.80 -5.13
C MET A 112 12.52 5.86 -4.10
N GLY A 113 12.58 5.57 -2.79
CA GLY A 113 12.12 6.46 -1.72
C GLY A 113 10.60 6.43 -1.47
N LEU A 114 9.91 5.45 -2.03
CA LEU A 114 8.48 5.24 -1.85
C LEU A 114 8.21 4.20 -0.77
N ARG A 115 6.96 4.11 -0.32
CA ARG A 115 6.47 3.13 0.64
C ARG A 115 5.50 2.17 -0.03
N VAL A 116 5.46 0.94 0.46
CA VAL A 116 4.55 -0.09 -0.07
C VAL A 116 3.49 -0.41 0.97
N GLY A 117 2.22 -0.42 0.53
CA GLY A 117 1.10 -0.96 1.27
C GLY A 117 0.52 -2.18 0.56
N ILE A 118 -0.02 -3.10 1.33
CA ILE A 118 -0.75 -4.27 0.81
C ILE A 118 -2.13 -4.38 1.46
N TYR A 119 -3.11 -4.75 0.65
CA TYR A 119 -4.47 -5.00 1.10
C TYR A 119 -4.63 -6.42 1.64
N SER A 120 -5.35 -6.52 2.73
CA SER A 120 -5.88 -7.80 3.22
C SER A 120 -7.18 -7.57 3.99
N THR A 121 -7.88 -8.64 4.31
CA THR A 121 -9.07 -8.63 5.15
C THR A 121 -8.88 -9.56 6.36
N PRO A 122 -9.64 -9.36 7.44
CA PRO A 122 -9.65 -10.30 8.56
C PRO A 122 -10.45 -11.58 8.26
N TRP A 123 -10.93 -11.71 7.03
CA TRP A 123 -11.70 -12.85 6.53
C TRP A 123 -10.77 -13.84 5.83
N ILE A 124 -11.30 -15.00 5.51
CA ILE A 124 -10.59 -16.01 4.71
C ILE A 124 -10.51 -15.59 3.23
N GLY A 125 -11.57 -15.01 2.70
CA GLY A 125 -11.60 -14.47 1.36
C GLY A 125 -11.59 -12.94 1.37
N THR A 126 -11.15 -12.34 0.29
CA THR A 126 -11.25 -10.90 0.06
C THR A 126 -12.60 -10.51 -0.53
N TYR A 127 -12.88 -9.22 -0.65
CA TYR A 127 -14.10 -8.74 -1.30
C TYR A 127 -14.23 -9.18 -2.76
N ALA A 128 -13.12 -9.30 -3.47
CA ALA A 128 -13.09 -9.80 -4.83
C ALA A 128 -13.13 -11.34 -4.90
N ALA A 129 -13.41 -12.01 -3.77
CA ALA A 129 -13.41 -13.47 -3.65
C ALA A 129 -12.06 -14.08 -4.07
N HIS A 130 -10.94 -13.43 -3.74
CA HIS A 130 -9.64 -13.93 -4.07
C HIS A 130 -9.30 -15.13 -3.19
N ILE A 131 -9.01 -16.26 -3.83
CA ILE A 131 -8.86 -17.56 -3.18
C ILE A 131 -7.64 -17.60 -2.25
N GLY A 132 -6.62 -16.81 -2.53
CA GLY A 132 -5.37 -16.81 -1.77
C GLY A 132 -5.49 -16.46 -0.30
N SER A 133 -6.59 -15.88 0.11
CA SER A 133 -6.86 -15.62 1.53
C SER A 133 -7.36 -16.83 2.30
N TYR A 134 -7.67 -17.93 1.63
CA TYR A 134 -8.08 -19.15 2.31
C TYR A 134 -6.95 -19.70 3.17
N SER A 135 -7.32 -20.19 4.34
CA SER A 135 -6.48 -21.12 5.07
C SER A 135 -6.51 -22.46 4.34
N ASP A 136 -5.35 -22.92 3.90
CA ASP A 136 -5.18 -24.25 3.30
C ASP A 136 -5.11 -25.37 4.37
N ASN A 137 -5.56 -25.12 5.59
CA ASN A 137 -5.60 -26.16 6.60
C ASN A 137 -6.76 -27.11 6.30
N PRO A 138 -6.50 -28.33 5.77
CA PRO A 138 -7.54 -29.31 5.49
C PRO A 138 -8.21 -29.86 6.75
N ASP A 139 -7.62 -29.64 7.92
CA ASP A 139 -7.95 -30.32 9.16
C ASP A 139 -8.90 -29.49 10.06
N GLY A 140 -9.93 -28.89 9.52
CA GLY A 140 -10.95 -28.32 10.40
C GLY A 140 -11.29 -26.85 10.18
N VAL A 141 -10.83 -26.25 9.14
CA VAL A 141 -11.15 -24.84 8.84
C VAL A 141 -12.64 -24.60 8.71
N ASN A 142 -13.39 -25.58 8.23
CA ASN A 142 -14.84 -25.47 8.00
C ASN A 142 -15.65 -25.32 9.28
N GLU A 143 -15.15 -25.78 10.41
CA GLU A 143 -15.84 -25.64 11.69
C GLU A 143 -15.72 -24.24 12.28
N TRP A 144 -14.67 -23.53 11.92
CA TRP A 144 -14.30 -22.22 12.48
C TRP A 144 -14.69 -21.05 11.58
N ILE A 145 -15.24 -21.35 10.40
CA ILE A 145 -15.49 -20.36 9.38
C ILE A 145 -16.98 -20.18 9.18
N LYS A 146 -17.43 -18.95 9.35
CA LYS A 146 -18.79 -18.55 8.93
C LYS A 146 -18.75 -17.83 7.61
N LYS A 147 -19.66 -18.16 6.72
CA LYS A 147 -19.90 -17.44 5.49
C LYS A 147 -20.29 -15.99 5.78
N GLY A 148 -19.60 -15.04 5.19
CA GLY A 148 -19.90 -13.60 5.32
C GLY A 148 -21.22 -13.24 4.64
N ARG A 149 -21.76 -12.06 4.96
CA ARG A 149 -23.03 -11.57 4.39
C ARG A 149 -22.95 -11.07 2.96
N HIS A 150 -21.75 -10.71 2.50
CA HIS A 150 -21.52 -10.13 1.18
C HIS A 150 -20.52 -10.96 0.39
N ASN A 151 -20.83 -11.19 -0.86
CA ASN A 151 -19.97 -11.84 -1.85
C ASN A 151 -19.36 -13.18 -1.43
N GLU A 152 -20.09 -13.93 -0.58
CA GLU A 152 -19.65 -15.25 -0.13
C GLU A 152 -18.32 -15.28 0.62
N HIS A 153 -17.89 -14.16 1.20
CA HIS A 153 -16.70 -14.13 2.02
C HIS A 153 -16.86 -14.94 3.29
N TYR A 154 -15.76 -15.55 3.70
CA TYR A 154 -15.68 -16.34 4.92
C TYR A 154 -14.89 -15.59 5.98
N ARG A 155 -15.29 -15.73 7.21
CA ARG A 155 -14.61 -15.16 8.37
C ARG A 155 -14.51 -16.19 9.49
N TYR A 156 -13.49 -16.01 10.33
CA TYR A 156 -13.42 -16.79 11.55
C TYR A 156 -14.58 -16.43 12.49
N GLN A 157 -15.01 -17.42 13.26
CA GLN A 157 -16.02 -17.23 14.29
C GLN A 157 -15.44 -16.46 15.46
#